data_1a89d05497b20ef2b001664e5da2790f
#
_entry.id   1a89d05497b20ef2b001664e5da2790f
#
_cell.length_a   1.000
_cell.length_b   1.000
_cell.length_c   1.000
_cell.angle_alpha   90.00
_cell.angle_beta   90.00
_cell.angle_gamma   90.00
#
_symmetry.space_group_name_H-M   'P 1'
#
loop_
_entity.id
_entity.type
_entity.pdbx_description
1 polymer ?
#
loop_
_entity_poly.entity_id
_entity_poly.type
_entity_poly.pdbx_seq_one_letter_code
_entity_poly.pdbx_strand_id
1 'polypeptide(L)'
;SSSVNNLVTGFWRDKSPSLNHSVKVGSPVLLNNSQNGMPVMSYSGATSESHSFNMIEDIRTVFWVLSEDASVPNSDFRPLLGDTANEPDWLANADGNIWGTALGNSHVYNGNTRLNGSIVDGKVTAKPNNLSIISLRTLGNVQSDSFSNDRNIAGRSWHGKLAELLIYNEALSDN
;
A
#
# COMPACT_ATOMS: atom_id res chain seq x y z
N SER A 1 -5.48 -23.47 12.86
CA SER A 1 -6.72 -23.40 12.07
C SER A 1 -7.72 -22.40 12.65
N SER A 2 -7.51 -21.13 12.63
CA SER A 2 -8.55 -20.17 13.04
C SER A 2 -8.34 -18.74 12.55
N SER A 3 -7.42 -18.53 11.62
CA SER A 3 -7.19 -17.19 11.05
C SER A 3 -8.29 -16.74 10.07
N VAL A 4 -9.19 -17.62 9.68
CA VAL A 4 -10.24 -17.34 8.71
C VAL A 4 -11.33 -16.42 9.26
N ASN A 5 -11.56 -16.42 10.57
CA ASN A 5 -12.65 -15.67 11.17
C ASN A 5 -12.40 -14.14 11.31
N ASN A 6 -11.18 -13.66 11.19
CA ASN A 6 -10.89 -12.25 11.40
C ASN A 6 -11.21 -11.35 10.20
N LEU A 7 -11.38 -11.92 9.02
CA LEU A 7 -11.65 -11.17 7.80
C LEU A 7 -13.15 -11.12 7.44
N VAL A 8 -13.92 -12.05 7.99
CA VAL A 8 -15.39 -11.98 7.93
C VAL A 8 -15.93 -10.79 8.73
N THR A 9 -15.18 -10.29 9.71
CA THR A 9 -15.57 -9.15 10.56
C THR A 9 -15.24 -7.77 9.99
N GLY A 10 -14.60 -7.67 8.83
CA GLY A 10 -14.23 -6.38 8.24
C GLY A 10 -12.99 -5.72 8.85
N PHE A 11 -12.23 -6.44 9.67
CA PHE A 11 -10.99 -5.98 10.30
C PHE A 11 -9.78 -6.72 9.76
N TRP A 12 -8.70 -5.98 9.50
CA TRP A 12 -7.36 -6.55 9.41
C TRP A 12 -6.59 -6.17 10.67
N ARG A 13 -6.22 -7.17 11.47
CA ARG A 13 -5.61 -6.94 12.79
C ARG A 13 -4.17 -6.53 12.64
N ASP A 14 -3.84 -5.38 13.22
CA ASP A 14 -2.47 -5.02 13.54
C ASP A 14 -1.94 -5.94 14.64
N LYS A 15 -0.80 -6.55 14.37
CA LYS A 15 -0.10 -7.47 15.29
C LYS A 15 0.96 -6.76 16.13
N SER A 16 1.20 -5.48 15.86
CA SER A 16 2.14 -4.66 16.63
C SER A 16 1.56 -4.24 17.97
N PRO A 17 2.39 -3.76 18.90
CA PRO A 17 1.90 -3.19 20.17
C PRO A 17 0.99 -1.97 19.99
N SER A 18 1.04 -1.29 18.84
CA SER A 18 0.22 -0.10 18.55
C SER A 18 -1.26 -0.43 18.41
N LEU A 19 -1.61 -1.69 18.06
CA LEU A 19 -2.99 -2.17 17.88
C LEU A 19 -3.81 -1.27 16.95
N ASN A 20 -3.16 -0.65 15.97
CA ASN A 20 -3.81 0.21 14.98
C ASN A 20 -4.49 -0.63 13.89
N HIS A 21 -5.56 -1.30 14.28
CA HIS A 21 -6.31 -2.20 13.40
C HIS A 21 -6.93 -1.44 12.22
N SER A 22 -6.89 -2.05 11.04
CA SER A 22 -7.56 -1.46 9.89
C SER A 22 -8.97 -1.99 9.69
N VAL A 23 -9.85 -1.11 9.21
CA VAL A 23 -11.23 -1.39 8.86
C VAL A 23 -11.36 -1.46 7.34
N LYS A 24 -12.04 -2.48 6.87
CA LYS A 24 -12.37 -2.65 5.46
C LYS A 24 -13.39 -1.60 5.00
N VAL A 25 -13.10 -0.93 3.89
CA VAL A 25 -14.03 -0.06 3.16
C VAL A 25 -14.30 -0.67 1.79
N GLY A 26 -15.54 -0.65 1.35
CA GLY A 26 -15.95 -1.31 0.11
C GLY A 26 -15.94 -2.84 0.22
N SER A 27 -15.55 -3.52 -0.84
CA SER A 27 -15.67 -4.97 -0.97
C SER A 27 -14.36 -5.70 -1.33
N PRO A 28 -13.18 -5.33 -0.77
CA PRO A 28 -12.00 -6.15 -0.99
C PRO A 28 -12.22 -7.57 -0.45
N VAL A 29 -11.65 -8.56 -1.13
CA VAL A 29 -11.90 -9.99 -0.91
C VAL A 29 -10.66 -10.69 -0.38
N LEU A 30 -10.81 -11.49 0.68
CA LEU A 30 -9.75 -12.40 1.10
C LEU A 30 -9.71 -13.63 0.20
N LEU A 31 -8.59 -13.84 -0.45
CA LEU A 31 -8.28 -15.05 -1.22
C LEU A 31 -7.46 -16.00 -0.34
N ASN A 32 -8.09 -17.10 0.11
CA ASN A 32 -7.40 -18.13 0.86
C ASN A 32 -6.47 -18.95 -0.05
N ASN A 33 -5.35 -19.44 0.50
CA ASN A 33 -4.37 -20.28 -0.21
C ASN A 33 -3.87 -19.68 -1.53
N SER A 34 -3.79 -18.35 -1.62
CA SER A 34 -3.45 -17.67 -2.87
C SER A 34 -1.96 -17.67 -3.19
N GLN A 35 -1.10 -17.59 -2.17
CA GLN A 35 0.35 -17.56 -2.33
C GLN A 35 1.01 -18.48 -1.31
N ASN A 36 1.65 -19.57 -1.78
CA ASN A 36 2.31 -20.55 -0.91
C ASN A 36 1.42 -21.03 0.26
N GLY A 37 0.13 -21.20 0.02
CA GLY A 37 -0.83 -21.57 1.04
C GLY A 37 -1.27 -20.42 1.98
N MET A 38 -0.73 -19.21 1.81
CA MET A 38 -1.07 -18.03 2.62
C MET A 38 -2.20 -17.22 1.98
N PRO A 39 -3.06 -16.58 2.80
CA PRO A 39 -4.11 -15.71 2.30
C PRO A 39 -3.54 -14.38 1.82
N VAL A 40 -4.21 -13.77 0.84
CA VAL A 40 -3.96 -12.41 0.40
C VAL A 40 -5.27 -11.63 0.28
N MET A 41 -5.21 -10.32 0.49
CA MET A 41 -6.32 -9.43 0.20
C MET A 41 -6.31 -9.06 -1.28
N SER A 42 -7.45 -9.16 -1.96
CA SER A 42 -7.64 -8.79 -3.36
C SER A 42 -8.54 -7.57 -3.46
N TYR A 43 -8.13 -6.60 -4.26
CA TYR A 43 -8.83 -5.37 -4.58
C TYR A 43 -9.16 -5.36 -6.06
N SER A 44 -10.38 -4.97 -6.42
CA SER A 44 -10.83 -4.94 -7.82
C SER A 44 -10.58 -3.62 -8.53
N GLY A 45 -10.03 -2.62 -7.83
CA GLY A 45 -9.92 -1.27 -8.34
C GLY A 45 -11.25 -0.51 -8.37
N ALA A 46 -12.32 -1.13 -7.89
CA ALA A 46 -13.62 -0.46 -7.78
C ALA A 46 -13.52 0.74 -6.83
N THR A 47 -14.37 1.71 -7.05
CA THR A 47 -14.46 2.92 -6.24
C THR A 47 -14.53 2.59 -4.76
N SER A 48 -13.65 3.18 -3.98
CA SER A 48 -13.62 3.09 -2.51
C SER A 48 -13.29 1.72 -1.92
N GLU A 49 -12.56 0.84 -2.62
CA GLU A 49 -11.98 -0.34 -2.00
C GLU A 49 -10.69 -0.01 -1.28
N SER A 50 -10.70 -0.05 0.05
CA SER A 50 -9.53 0.29 0.87
C SER A 50 -9.56 -0.40 2.24
N HIS A 51 -8.48 -0.21 2.99
CA HIS A 51 -8.42 -0.44 4.43
C HIS A 51 -8.01 0.86 5.10
N SER A 52 -8.85 1.34 6.04
CA SER A 52 -8.57 2.54 6.83
C SER A 52 -8.11 2.18 8.23
N PHE A 53 -7.19 2.96 8.78
CA PHE A 53 -6.64 2.83 10.12
C PHE A 53 -6.48 4.22 10.75
N ASN A 54 -6.15 4.31 12.05
CA ASN A 54 -5.91 5.62 12.66
C ASN A 54 -4.69 6.26 12.02
N MET A 55 -4.74 7.58 11.84
CA MET A 55 -3.65 8.36 11.25
C MET A 55 -2.32 8.05 11.92
N ILE A 56 -1.30 7.79 11.09
CA ILE A 56 0.10 7.70 11.49
C ILE A 56 0.80 8.89 10.84
N GLU A 57 1.36 9.80 11.64
CA GLU A 57 1.91 11.08 11.17
C GLU A 57 3.42 11.06 10.92
N ASP A 58 4.11 10.04 11.39
CA ASP A 58 5.57 9.97 11.46
C ASP A 58 6.17 8.76 10.74
N ILE A 59 5.54 8.34 9.64
CA ILE A 59 6.00 7.19 8.85
C ILE A 59 7.37 7.45 8.26
N ARG A 60 8.31 6.51 8.50
CA ARG A 60 9.70 6.58 8.03
C ARG A 60 10.14 5.38 7.22
N THR A 61 9.58 4.21 7.47
CA THR A 61 9.86 3.00 6.68
C THR A 61 8.58 2.21 6.47
N VAL A 62 8.36 1.75 5.24
CA VAL A 62 7.22 0.90 4.91
C VAL A 62 7.66 -0.28 4.05
N PHE A 63 7.06 -1.44 4.31
CA PHE A 63 7.17 -2.61 3.46
C PHE A 63 5.78 -3.03 3.00
N TRP A 64 5.65 -3.29 1.71
CA TRP A 64 4.47 -3.89 1.10
C TRP A 64 4.84 -5.20 0.46
N VAL A 65 4.01 -6.23 0.65
CA VAL A 65 4.04 -7.45 -0.16
C VAL A 65 2.80 -7.43 -1.04
N LEU A 66 2.95 -7.04 -2.30
CA LEU A 66 1.83 -6.75 -3.18
C LEU A 66 2.11 -7.08 -4.65
N SER A 67 1.05 -7.10 -5.45
CA SER A 67 1.12 -7.07 -6.91
C SER A 67 -0.01 -6.22 -7.48
N GLU A 68 0.24 -5.53 -8.60
CA GLU A 68 -0.81 -4.92 -9.42
C GLU A 68 -1.35 -5.95 -10.42
N ASP A 69 -2.62 -5.87 -10.78
CA ASP A 69 -3.20 -6.73 -11.82
C ASP A 69 -2.73 -6.27 -13.20
N ALA A 70 -2.12 -7.18 -13.96
CA ALA A 70 -1.56 -6.87 -15.28
C ALA A 70 -2.62 -6.47 -16.33
N SER A 71 -3.89 -6.76 -16.10
CA SER A 71 -5.00 -6.38 -16.99
C SER A 71 -5.42 -4.92 -16.87
N VAL A 72 -4.89 -4.23 -15.85
CA VAL A 72 -5.27 -2.85 -15.56
C VAL A 72 -4.48 -1.88 -16.43
N PRO A 73 -5.13 -0.90 -17.05
CA PRO A 73 -4.41 0.21 -17.70
C PRO A 73 -3.53 0.94 -16.70
N ASN A 74 -2.28 1.23 -17.08
CA ASN A 74 -1.33 1.98 -16.25
C ASN A 74 -1.72 3.46 -16.01
N SER A 75 -2.96 3.84 -16.31
CA SER A 75 -3.42 5.22 -16.31
C SER A 75 -3.94 5.76 -14.97
N ASP A 76 -3.93 4.94 -13.93
CA ASP A 76 -4.59 5.30 -12.69
C ASP A 76 -3.58 5.58 -11.57
N PHE A 77 -3.73 6.73 -10.94
CA PHE A 77 -2.91 7.23 -9.83
C PHE A 77 -3.09 6.41 -8.53
N ARG A 78 -3.02 5.09 -8.58
CA ARG A 78 -3.30 4.21 -7.43
C ARG A 78 -2.23 4.30 -6.36
N PRO A 79 -2.58 4.81 -5.16
CA PRO A 79 -1.62 4.98 -4.09
C PRO A 79 -1.32 3.67 -3.37
N LEU A 80 -0.08 3.50 -2.90
CA LEU A 80 0.31 2.39 -2.03
C LEU A 80 -0.06 2.63 -0.56
N LEU A 81 -0.12 3.87 -0.15
CA LEU A 81 -0.76 4.36 1.07
C LEU A 81 -1.53 5.62 0.70
N GLY A 82 -2.34 6.15 1.61
CA GLY A 82 -3.09 7.36 1.36
C GLY A 82 -3.44 8.13 2.63
N ASP A 83 -3.81 9.37 2.41
CA ASP A 83 -4.45 10.23 3.38
C ASP A 83 -5.87 10.53 2.87
N THR A 84 -6.88 10.13 3.64
CA THR A 84 -8.28 10.29 3.22
C THR A 84 -8.74 11.74 3.22
N ALA A 85 -8.02 12.62 3.92
CA ALA A 85 -8.45 14.01 4.15
C ALA A 85 -7.72 15.01 3.27
N ASN A 86 -6.42 14.93 3.07
CA ASN A 86 -5.64 16.11 2.67
C ASN A 86 -4.64 15.94 1.53
N GLU A 87 -3.72 14.97 1.56
CA GLU A 87 -2.53 15.06 0.73
C GLU A 87 -2.28 13.81 -0.14
N PRO A 88 -1.87 14.01 -1.41
CA PRO A 88 -1.55 12.90 -2.31
C PRO A 88 -0.15 12.34 -2.07
N ASP A 89 0.30 12.23 -0.83
CA ASP A 89 1.68 11.95 -0.44
C ASP A 89 2.25 10.68 -1.11
N TRP A 90 1.46 9.64 -1.20
CA TRP A 90 1.84 8.31 -1.65
C TRP A 90 1.40 8.00 -3.08
N LEU A 91 1.12 9.05 -3.86
CA LEU A 91 0.54 8.89 -5.18
C LEU A 91 1.50 8.18 -6.14
N ALA A 92 1.00 7.16 -6.81
CA ALA A 92 1.66 6.59 -7.97
C ALA A 92 1.49 7.50 -9.19
N ASN A 93 2.27 7.27 -10.25
CA ASN A 93 2.10 8.02 -11.48
C ASN A 93 1.13 7.33 -12.45
N ALA A 94 0.55 8.10 -13.36
CA ALA A 94 -0.34 7.61 -14.41
C ALA A 94 0.35 6.69 -15.44
N ASP A 95 1.69 6.68 -15.48
CA ASP A 95 2.49 5.80 -16.34
C ASP A 95 2.74 4.40 -15.75
N GLY A 96 2.16 4.09 -14.59
CA GLY A 96 2.32 2.79 -13.93
C GLY A 96 3.56 2.65 -13.05
N ASN A 97 4.35 3.69 -12.90
CA ASN A 97 5.51 3.68 -12.00
C ASN A 97 5.09 3.69 -10.52
N ILE A 98 6.00 3.24 -9.65
CA ILE A 98 5.74 3.13 -8.21
C ILE A 98 5.38 4.50 -7.63
N TRP A 99 6.15 5.54 -7.96
CA TRP A 99 5.95 6.90 -7.43
C TRP A 99 5.66 7.92 -8.51
N GLY A 100 4.65 8.77 -8.25
CA GLY A 100 4.36 9.95 -9.05
C GLY A 100 5.06 11.20 -8.49
N THR A 101 5.66 12.00 -9.35
CA THR A 101 6.39 13.22 -8.96
C THR A 101 5.56 14.48 -9.06
N ALA A 102 4.47 14.47 -9.81
CA ALA A 102 3.71 15.67 -10.10
C ALA A 102 2.95 16.23 -8.87
N LEU A 103 2.45 15.33 -8.01
CA LEU A 103 1.67 15.67 -6.81
C LEU A 103 2.13 14.90 -5.57
N GLY A 104 2.98 13.88 -5.71
CA GLY A 104 3.46 13.08 -4.59
C GLY A 104 4.41 13.84 -3.67
N ASN A 105 4.55 13.37 -2.45
CA ASN A 105 5.46 13.95 -1.46
C ASN A 105 6.91 13.68 -1.82
N SER A 106 7.77 14.72 -1.78
CA SER A 106 9.20 14.59 -2.12
C SER A 106 9.96 13.65 -1.17
N HIS A 107 9.53 13.51 0.06
CA HIS A 107 10.11 12.53 1.00
C HIS A 107 9.82 11.09 0.60
N VAL A 108 8.74 10.85 -0.14
CA VAL A 108 8.35 9.55 -0.69
C VAL A 108 9.13 9.25 -1.97
N TYR A 109 8.93 10.05 -3.03
CA TYR A 109 9.47 9.71 -4.35
C TYR A 109 11.01 9.88 -4.47
N ASN A 110 11.66 10.64 -3.57
CA ASN A 110 13.10 10.71 -3.44
C ASN A 110 13.67 9.82 -2.32
N GLY A 111 12.82 9.10 -1.60
CA GLY A 111 13.22 8.14 -0.59
C GLY A 111 13.98 6.95 -1.18
N ASN A 112 14.57 6.14 -0.32
CA ASN A 112 15.26 4.91 -0.72
C ASN A 112 14.22 3.81 -1.00
N THR A 113 13.89 3.63 -2.27
CA THR A 113 12.96 2.59 -2.73
C THR A 113 13.71 1.32 -3.11
N ARG A 114 13.20 0.17 -2.68
CA ARG A 114 13.71 -1.14 -3.08
C ARG A 114 12.59 -2.00 -3.62
N LEU A 115 12.90 -2.79 -4.64
CA LEU A 115 12.03 -3.85 -5.16
C LEU A 115 12.76 -5.18 -4.99
N ASN A 116 12.16 -6.10 -4.21
CA ASN A 116 12.74 -7.39 -3.85
C ASN A 116 14.19 -7.29 -3.31
N GLY A 117 14.44 -6.27 -2.47
CA GLY A 117 15.74 -6.00 -1.86
C GLY A 117 16.71 -5.16 -2.70
N SER A 118 16.52 -5.05 -4.01
CA SER A 118 17.36 -4.24 -4.88
C SER A 118 16.94 -2.78 -4.88
N ILE A 119 17.89 -1.85 -4.76
CA ILE A 119 17.62 -0.40 -4.87
C ILE A 119 17.14 -0.10 -6.29
N VAL A 120 16.05 0.67 -6.37
CA VAL A 120 15.46 1.10 -7.64
C VAL A 120 15.06 2.58 -7.59
N ASP A 121 15.01 3.24 -8.74
CA ASP A 121 14.34 4.53 -8.84
C ASP A 121 12.84 4.31 -9.07
N GLY A 122 12.05 4.50 -8.02
CA GLY A 122 10.60 4.27 -8.07
C GLY A 122 9.84 5.20 -9.01
N LYS A 123 10.47 6.29 -9.46
CA LYS A 123 9.87 7.24 -10.43
C LYS A 123 9.85 6.69 -11.87
N VAL A 124 10.68 5.68 -12.15
CA VAL A 124 10.80 5.05 -13.49
C VAL A 124 10.65 3.53 -13.43
N THR A 125 10.47 2.97 -12.24
CA THR A 125 10.25 1.54 -12.03
C THR A 125 8.78 1.25 -11.98
N ALA A 126 8.29 0.37 -12.85
CA ALA A 126 6.89 -0.04 -12.86
C ALA A 126 6.49 -0.79 -11.58
N LYS A 127 5.25 -0.63 -11.17
CA LYS A 127 4.64 -1.45 -10.12
C LYS A 127 4.67 -2.93 -10.54
N PRO A 128 4.97 -3.86 -9.60
CA PRO A 128 5.12 -5.27 -9.95
C PRO A 128 3.76 -5.94 -10.22
N ASN A 129 3.67 -6.72 -11.29
CA ASN A 129 2.49 -7.54 -11.62
C ASN A 129 2.51 -8.92 -10.92
N ASN A 130 3.66 -9.33 -10.37
CA ASN A 130 3.78 -10.50 -9.54
C ASN A 130 3.99 -10.08 -8.08
N LEU A 131 3.52 -10.90 -7.15
CA LEU A 131 3.67 -10.62 -5.73
C LEU A 131 5.15 -10.39 -5.39
N SER A 132 5.46 -9.17 -4.98
CA SER A 132 6.81 -8.67 -4.76
C SER A 132 6.87 -7.82 -3.50
N ILE A 133 8.05 -7.67 -2.94
CA ILE A 133 8.30 -6.79 -1.81
C ILE A 133 8.72 -5.41 -2.36
N ILE A 134 7.93 -4.40 -2.11
CA ILE A 134 8.37 -3.01 -2.21
C ILE A 134 8.71 -2.55 -0.80
N SER A 135 9.87 -1.91 -0.62
CA SER A 135 10.16 -1.17 0.60
C SER A 135 10.57 0.25 0.29
N LEU A 136 10.21 1.16 1.18
CA LEU A 136 10.57 2.56 1.10
C LEU A 136 11.07 3.03 2.46
N ARG A 137 12.22 3.72 2.47
CA ARG A 137 12.66 4.56 3.57
C ARG A 137 12.54 6.01 3.11
N THR A 138 11.63 6.76 3.74
CA THR A 138 11.36 8.16 3.41
C THR A 138 12.50 9.09 3.86
N LEU A 139 12.60 10.27 3.25
CA LEU A 139 13.59 11.29 3.67
C LEU A 139 13.17 12.06 4.93
N GLY A 140 11.86 12.11 5.22
CA GLY A 140 11.28 12.78 6.37
C GLY A 140 9.98 12.09 6.77
N ASN A 141 9.31 12.59 7.80
CA ASN A 141 8.04 12.07 8.24
C ASN A 141 6.97 12.28 7.15
N VAL A 142 6.16 11.27 6.93
CA VAL A 142 5.01 11.29 6.01
C VAL A 142 3.82 10.67 6.73
N GLN A 143 2.63 11.12 6.42
CA GLN A 143 1.42 10.64 7.08
C GLN A 143 0.60 9.69 6.20
N SER A 144 -0.21 8.84 6.85
CA SER A 144 -1.19 7.99 6.19
C SER A 144 -2.24 7.49 7.17
N ASP A 145 -3.47 7.32 6.70
CA ASP A 145 -4.58 6.68 7.42
C ASP A 145 -5.21 5.53 6.63
N SER A 146 -4.63 5.16 5.48
CA SER A 146 -5.25 4.14 4.63
C SER A 146 -4.27 3.45 3.68
N PHE A 147 -4.62 2.22 3.28
CA PHE A 147 -4.12 1.58 2.07
C PHE A 147 -5.20 1.68 0.99
N SER A 148 -4.80 1.97 -0.25
CA SER A 148 -5.69 1.96 -1.42
C SER A 148 -6.71 3.11 -1.45
N ASN A 149 -6.46 4.22 -0.75
CA ASN A 149 -7.34 5.39 -0.81
C ASN A 149 -6.52 6.67 -1.02
N ASP A 150 -6.88 7.44 -2.05
CA ASP A 150 -6.33 8.77 -2.31
C ASP A 150 -7.44 9.80 -2.14
N ARG A 151 -7.50 10.45 -0.98
CA ARG A 151 -8.44 11.56 -0.69
C ARG A 151 -9.89 11.26 -1.06
N ASN A 152 -10.31 10.01 -0.96
CA ASN A 152 -11.63 9.52 -1.39
C ASN A 152 -11.96 9.79 -2.90
N ILE A 153 -10.93 9.91 -3.76
CA ILE A 153 -11.13 10.11 -5.19
C ILE A 153 -11.53 8.78 -5.84
N ALA A 154 -12.68 8.77 -6.49
CA ALA A 154 -13.20 7.60 -7.20
C ALA A 154 -12.24 7.09 -8.30
N GLY A 155 -12.12 5.77 -8.43
CA GLY A 155 -11.32 5.12 -9.48
C GLY A 155 -9.82 5.05 -9.20
N ARG A 156 -9.36 5.49 -8.03
CA ARG A 156 -7.95 5.43 -7.62
C ARG A 156 -7.63 4.32 -6.63
N SER A 157 -8.57 3.43 -6.34
CA SER A 157 -8.33 2.30 -5.47
C SER A 157 -7.36 1.29 -6.08
N TRP A 158 -6.62 0.57 -5.23
CA TRP A 158 -5.71 -0.48 -5.69
C TRP A 158 -6.46 -1.53 -6.51
N HIS A 159 -5.83 -1.99 -7.58
CA HIS A 159 -6.31 -3.14 -8.35
C HIS A 159 -5.22 -4.20 -8.37
N GLY A 160 -5.40 -5.23 -7.58
CA GLY A 160 -4.38 -6.25 -7.38
C GLY A 160 -4.45 -6.88 -5.99
N LYS A 161 -3.32 -7.37 -5.52
CA LYS A 161 -3.22 -8.13 -4.26
C LYS A 161 -2.34 -7.42 -3.26
N LEU A 162 -2.68 -7.56 -1.97
CA LEU A 162 -1.84 -7.19 -0.83
C LEU A 162 -1.77 -8.37 0.14
N ALA A 163 -0.57 -8.87 0.39
CA ALA A 163 -0.34 -9.96 1.33
C ALA A 163 0.09 -9.46 2.71
N GLU A 164 0.89 -8.39 2.76
CA GLU A 164 1.40 -7.83 4.00
C GLU A 164 1.68 -6.33 3.85
N LEU A 165 1.51 -5.60 4.95
CA LEU A 165 1.85 -4.19 5.09
C LEU A 165 2.49 -3.99 6.46
N LEU A 166 3.73 -3.47 6.48
CA LEU A 166 4.45 -3.11 7.70
C LEU A 166 4.80 -1.63 7.64
N ILE A 167 4.46 -0.88 8.68
CA ILE A 167 4.70 0.56 8.79
C ILE A 167 5.51 0.82 10.07
N TYR A 168 6.58 1.60 9.92
CA TYR A 168 7.47 1.99 11.02
C TYR A 168 7.65 3.51 11.05
N ASN A 169 7.68 4.06 12.23
CA ASN A 169 8.02 5.46 12.49
C ASN A 169 9.52 5.73 12.60
N GLU A 170 10.34 4.74 12.29
CA GLU A 170 11.80 4.82 12.29
C GLU A 170 12.35 4.60 10.88
N ALA A 171 13.43 5.30 10.54
CA ALA A 171 14.23 5.05 9.35
C ALA A 171 15.12 3.83 9.60
N LEU A 172 14.62 2.63 9.27
CA LEU A 172 15.34 1.39 9.51
C LEU A 172 16.66 1.35 8.74
N SER A 173 17.70 0.80 9.36
CA SER A 173 19.00 0.57 8.68
C SER A 173 18.91 -0.57 7.69
N ASP A 174 19.91 -0.64 6.80
CA ASP A 174 20.02 -1.73 5.80
C ASP A 174 20.74 -2.98 6.38
N ASN A 175 20.96 -3.05 7.68
CA ASN A 175 21.66 -4.16 8.37
C ASN A 175 20.70 -5.27 8.75
#